data_0a8fd1a8b20a8397e81339f830855297
#
_entry.id   0a8fd1a8b20a8397e81339f830855297
#
_cell.length_a   1.000
_cell.length_b   1.000
_cell.length_c   1.000
_cell.angle_alpha   90.00
_cell.angle_beta   90.00
_cell.angle_gamma   90.00
#
_symmetry.space_group_name_H-M   'P 1'
#
loop_
_entity.id
_entity.type
_entity.pdbx_description
1 polymer ?
#
loop_
_entity_poly.entity_id
_entity_poly.type
_entity_poly.pdbx_seq_one_letter_code
_entity_poly.pdbx_strand_id
1 'polypeptide(L)'
;AETKQLLPLQSGAFCEVPAGIQLDEIPMLPTPKDVLDCIIPNYVTGFIYGSLVESFCSEQNSRMMAMDGATKSAKEILRNLNIEFNRVRQAAITQEITEVISGAKAQKKKKAK
;
A
#
# COMPACT_ATOMS: atom_id res chain seq x y z
N ALA A 1 -9.22 -13.67 -3.81
CA ALA A 1 -10.60 -13.36 -4.19
C ALA A 1 -11.50 -14.39 -3.49
N GLU A 2 -12.44 -13.92 -2.70
CA GLU A 2 -13.40 -14.77 -2.01
C GLU A 2 -14.73 -14.72 -2.79
N THR A 3 -15.28 -15.87 -3.10
CA THR A 3 -16.57 -15.99 -3.81
C THR A 3 -17.64 -16.28 -2.78
N LYS A 4 -18.59 -15.37 -2.61
CA LYS A 4 -19.69 -15.52 -1.67
C LYS A 4 -21.02 -15.62 -2.41
N GLN A 5 -21.78 -16.68 -2.10
CA GLN A 5 -23.10 -16.88 -2.68
C GLN A 5 -24.11 -15.93 -2.02
N LEU A 6 -24.77 -15.09 -2.80
CA LEU A 6 -25.76 -14.11 -2.34
C LEU A 6 -27.18 -14.69 -2.33
N LEU A 7 -27.54 -15.46 -3.33
CA LEU A 7 -28.85 -16.05 -3.54
C LEU A 7 -28.72 -17.51 -3.97
N PRO A 8 -29.60 -18.43 -3.50
CA PRO A 8 -30.65 -18.23 -2.49
C PRO A 8 -30.06 -17.99 -1.08
N LEU A 9 -30.77 -17.19 -0.27
CA LEU A 9 -30.42 -17.00 1.13
C LEU A 9 -30.59 -18.31 1.89
N GLN A 10 -29.48 -18.81 2.44
CA GLN A 10 -29.49 -20.00 3.27
C GLN A 10 -29.78 -19.64 4.72
N SER A 11 -30.76 -20.25 5.34
CA SER A 11 -31.12 -19.99 6.74
C SER A 11 -29.96 -20.22 7.71
N GLY A 12 -29.03 -21.10 7.41
CA GLY A 12 -27.84 -21.36 8.19
C GLY A 12 -26.82 -20.19 8.23
N ALA A 13 -26.86 -19.27 7.27
CA ALA A 13 -25.99 -18.09 7.23
C ALA A 13 -26.42 -16.99 8.22
N PHE A 14 -27.63 -17.06 8.74
CA PHE A 14 -28.22 -16.06 9.64
C PHE A 14 -28.48 -16.59 11.06
N CYS A 15 -28.09 -17.81 11.34
CA CYS A 15 -28.51 -18.58 12.53
C CYS A 15 -27.51 -18.57 13.69
N GLU A 16 -26.87 -17.44 13.97
CA GLU A 16 -26.32 -17.23 15.32
C GLU A 16 -27.22 -16.28 16.11
N VAL A 17 -28.39 -16.82 16.51
CA VAL A 17 -29.20 -16.11 17.51
C VAL A 17 -28.48 -16.29 18.84
N PRO A 18 -28.07 -15.20 19.51
CA PRO A 18 -27.43 -15.30 20.83
C PRO A 18 -28.36 -16.05 21.79
N ALA A 19 -27.82 -17.03 22.51
CA ALA A 19 -28.55 -17.80 23.50
C ALA A 19 -29.14 -16.86 24.55
N GLY A 20 -30.47 -16.72 24.59
CA GLY A 20 -31.18 -15.84 25.54
C GLY A 20 -32.18 -14.88 24.90
N ILE A 21 -32.25 -14.77 23.57
CA ILE A 21 -33.34 -14.06 22.91
C ILE A 21 -34.46 -15.04 22.66
N GLN A 22 -35.53 -14.90 23.42
CA GLN A 22 -36.78 -15.56 23.08
C GLN A 22 -37.29 -14.90 21.79
N LEU A 23 -37.36 -15.68 20.71
CA LEU A 23 -38.02 -15.29 19.47
C LEU A 23 -39.54 -15.36 19.74
N ASP A 24 -40.04 -14.44 20.56
CA ASP A 24 -41.46 -14.17 20.60
C ASP A 24 -41.87 -13.69 19.20
N GLU A 25 -43.02 -14.16 18.74
CA GLU A 25 -43.54 -13.87 17.42
C GLU A 25 -43.54 -12.35 17.18
N ILE A 26 -42.57 -11.88 16.40
CA ILE A 26 -42.48 -10.46 16.03
C ILE A 26 -43.66 -10.18 15.11
N PRO A 27 -44.61 -9.35 15.50
CA PRO A 27 -45.79 -9.05 14.66
C PRO A 27 -45.33 -8.30 13.41
N MET A 28 -45.43 -8.96 12.24
CA MET A 28 -45.11 -8.38 10.94
C MET A 28 -46.42 -7.98 10.24
N LEU A 29 -46.52 -6.69 9.89
CA LEU A 29 -47.65 -6.15 9.17
C LEU A 29 -47.20 -5.63 7.78
N PRO A 30 -47.94 -5.91 6.68
CA PRO A 30 -49.18 -6.69 6.64
C PRO A 30 -48.96 -8.21 6.68
N THR A 31 -47.91 -8.74 6.01
CA THR A 31 -47.54 -10.16 6.06
C THR A 31 -46.03 -10.34 6.07
N PRO A 32 -45.49 -11.44 6.65
CA PRO A 32 -44.05 -11.68 6.63
C PRO A 32 -43.47 -11.73 5.22
N LYS A 33 -44.23 -12.14 4.24
CA LYS A 33 -43.83 -12.20 2.84
C LYS A 33 -43.63 -10.79 2.24
N ASP A 34 -44.58 -9.88 2.46
CA ASP A 34 -44.52 -8.53 1.95
C ASP A 34 -43.34 -7.77 2.54
N VAL A 35 -43.04 -8.02 3.82
CA VAL A 35 -41.88 -7.44 4.51
C VAL A 35 -40.58 -7.96 3.89
N LEU A 36 -40.48 -9.27 3.63
CA LEU A 36 -39.30 -9.85 2.99
C LEU A 36 -39.11 -9.35 1.57
N ASP A 37 -40.20 -9.25 0.79
CA ASP A 37 -40.13 -8.75 -0.60
C ASP A 37 -39.65 -7.29 -0.66
N CYS A 38 -39.85 -6.52 0.40
CA CYS A 38 -39.31 -5.16 0.53
C CYS A 38 -37.85 -5.12 1.01
N ILE A 39 -37.45 -6.00 1.91
CA ILE A 39 -36.11 -6.01 2.52
C ILE A 39 -35.06 -6.64 1.61
N ILE A 40 -35.40 -7.75 0.90
CA ILE A 40 -34.45 -8.48 0.07
C ILE A 40 -33.76 -7.61 -0.99
N PRO A 41 -34.45 -6.76 -1.78
CA PRO A 41 -33.80 -5.88 -2.74
C PRO A 41 -32.80 -4.91 -2.08
N ASN A 42 -33.17 -4.32 -0.95
CA ASN A 42 -32.32 -3.41 -0.20
C ASN A 42 -31.06 -4.13 0.34
N TYR A 43 -31.22 -5.34 0.84
CA TYR A 43 -30.11 -6.17 1.30
C TYR A 43 -29.13 -6.48 0.16
N VAL A 44 -29.63 -6.93 -0.99
CA VAL A 44 -28.80 -7.25 -2.16
C VAL A 44 -28.07 -6.01 -2.67
N THR A 45 -28.79 -4.89 -2.78
CA THR A 45 -28.19 -3.60 -3.20
C THR A 45 -27.10 -3.15 -2.24
N GLY A 46 -27.35 -3.22 -0.93
CA GLY A 46 -26.36 -2.88 0.10
C GLY A 46 -25.12 -3.76 0.06
N PHE A 47 -25.31 -5.06 -0.18
CA PHE A 47 -24.19 -5.99 -0.29
C PHE A 47 -23.33 -5.74 -1.52
N ILE A 48 -23.96 -5.51 -2.68
CA ILE A 48 -23.24 -5.18 -3.93
C ILE A 48 -22.50 -3.86 -3.76
N TYR A 49 -23.15 -2.84 -3.21
CA TYR A 49 -22.54 -1.54 -2.97
C TYR A 49 -21.33 -1.66 -2.01
N GLY A 50 -21.49 -2.38 -0.90
CA GLY A 50 -20.40 -2.64 0.05
C GLY A 50 -19.20 -3.32 -0.61
N SER A 51 -19.44 -4.34 -1.44
CA SER A 51 -18.39 -5.04 -2.17
C SER A 51 -17.64 -4.15 -3.18
N LEU A 52 -18.36 -3.25 -3.85
CA LEU A 52 -17.75 -2.28 -4.77
C LEU A 52 -16.87 -1.27 -4.02
N VAL A 53 -17.35 -0.74 -2.90
CA VAL A 53 -16.59 0.18 -2.05
C VAL A 53 -15.34 -0.52 -1.50
N GLU A 54 -15.46 -1.75 -1.01
CA GLU A 54 -14.33 -2.52 -0.50
C GLU A 54 -13.28 -2.76 -1.58
N SER A 55 -13.71 -3.13 -2.79
CA SER A 55 -12.82 -3.31 -3.94
C SER A 55 -12.09 -2.02 -4.29
N PHE A 56 -12.79 -0.90 -4.34
CA PHE A 56 -12.20 0.41 -4.62
C PHE A 56 -11.19 0.82 -3.53
N CYS A 57 -11.55 0.68 -2.26
CA CYS A 57 -10.66 0.99 -1.14
C CYS A 57 -9.41 0.09 -1.15
N SER A 58 -9.57 -1.20 -1.47
CA SER A 58 -8.45 -2.15 -1.58
C SER A 58 -7.49 -1.76 -2.70
N GLU A 59 -8.02 -1.34 -3.86
CA GLU A 59 -7.20 -0.84 -4.96
C GLU A 59 -6.40 0.41 -4.56
N GLN A 60 -7.05 1.39 -3.94
CA GLN A 60 -6.38 2.61 -3.50
C GLN A 60 -5.32 2.34 -2.43
N ASN A 61 -5.61 1.44 -1.49
CA ASN A 61 -4.65 1.05 -0.47
C ASN A 61 -3.43 0.34 -1.07
N SER A 62 -3.64 -0.59 -2.01
CA SER A 62 -2.55 -1.27 -2.72
C SER A 62 -1.68 -0.29 -3.51
N ARG A 63 -2.31 0.68 -4.16
CA ARG A 63 -1.60 1.77 -4.88
C ARG A 63 -0.76 2.61 -3.91
N MET A 64 -1.32 3.00 -2.78
CA MET A 64 -0.62 3.77 -1.75
C MET A 64 0.59 3.00 -1.20
N MET A 65 0.44 1.72 -0.90
CA MET A 65 1.54 0.87 -0.43
C MET A 65 2.64 0.72 -1.47
N ALA A 66 2.28 0.55 -2.76
CA ALA A 66 3.24 0.47 -3.85
C ALA A 66 4.03 1.78 -4.01
N MET A 67 3.35 2.92 -3.91
CA MET A 67 4.00 4.24 -4.01
C MET A 67 4.90 4.54 -2.80
N ASP A 68 4.51 4.12 -1.60
CA ASP A 68 5.38 4.25 -0.41
C ASP A 68 6.63 3.37 -0.56
N GLY A 69 6.49 2.14 -1.03
CA GLY A 69 7.61 1.26 -1.36
C GLY A 69 8.54 1.87 -2.41
N ALA A 70 7.98 2.41 -3.51
CA ALA A 70 8.75 3.08 -4.55
C ALA A 70 9.51 4.30 -4.01
N THR A 71 8.87 5.09 -3.13
CA THR A 71 9.51 6.26 -2.51
C THR A 71 10.66 5.86 -1.60
N LYS A 72 10.52 4.78 -0.83
CA LYS A 72 11.60 4.24 0.01
C LYS A 72 12.79 3.77 -0.85
N SER A 73 12.53 3.01 -1.90
CA SER A 73 13.56 2.55 -2.84
C SER A 73 14.27 3.72 -3.53
N ALA A 74 13.54 4.75 -3.96
CA ALA A 74 14.13 5.94 -4.57
C ALA A 74 15.05 6.69 -3.59
N LYS A 75 14.66 6.82 -2.33
CA LYS A 75 15.51 7.43 -1.29
C LYS A 75 16.81 6.64 -1.06
N GLU A 76 16.74 5.33 -1.09
CA GLU A 76 17.92 4.47 -0.96
C GLU A 76 18.87 4.62 -2.16
N ILE A 77 18.34 4.64 -3.38
CA ILE A 77 19.13 4.87 -4.60
C ILE A 77 19.82 6.25 -4.54
N LEU A 78 19.08 7.30 -4.15
CA LEU A 78 19.65 8.64 -4.00
C LEU A 78 20.77 8.69 -2.96
N ARG A 79 20.61 7.98 -1.85
CA ARG A 79 21.66 7.87 -0.82
C ARG A 79 22.93 7.22 -1.40
N ASN A 80 22.76 6.12 -2.11
CA ASN A 80 23.89 5.39 -2.72
C ASN A 80 24.59 6.24 -3.78
N LEU A 81 23.83 6.92 -4.64
CA LEU A 81 24.39 7.88 -5.62
C LEU A 81 25.15 9.03 -4.98
N ASN A 82 24.65 9.59 -3.88
CA ASN A 82 25.36 10.65 -3.15
C ASN A 82 26.68 10.15 -2.55
N ILE A 83 26.72 8.92 -2.05
CA ILE A 83 27.96 8.32 -1.54
C ILE A 83 28.97 8.15 -2.68
N GLU A 84 28.53 7.64 -3.82
CA GLU A 84 29.38 7.43 -4.99
C GLU A 84 29.88 8.76 -5.58
N PHE A 85 29.01 9.73 -5.70
CA PHE A 85 29.38 11.09 -6.12
C PHE A 85 30.45 11.69 -5.22
N ASN A 86 30.29 11.63 -3.90
CA ASN A 86 31.29 12.14 -2.97
C ASN A 86 32.62 11.38 -3.07
N ARG A 87 32.59 10.07 -3.27
CA ARG A 87 33.80 9.26 -3.49
C ARG A 87 34.55 9.69 -4.74
N VAL A 88 33.85 9.84 -5.86
CA VAL A 88 34.45 10.28 -7.13
C VAL A 88 35.01 11.70 -6.99
N ARG A 89 34.28 12.61 -6.37
CA ARG A 89 34.73 13.98 -6.11
C ARG A 89 36.01 14.01 -5.26
N GLN A 90 36.07 13.22 -4.18
CA GLN A 90 37.26 13.13 -3.34
C GLN A 90 38.45 12.55 -4.10
N ALA A 91 38.23 11.53 -4.93
CA ALA A 91 39.29 10.96 -5.76
C ALA A 91 39.86 11.98 -6.75
N ALA A 92 39.00 12.75 -7.43
CA ALA A 92 39.43 13.81 -8.33
C ALA A 92 40.27 14.90 -7.63
N ILE A 93 39.79 15.38 -6.47
CA ILE A 93 40.52 16.39 -5.67
C ILE A 93 41.89 15.82 -5.22
N THR A 94 41.93 14.58 -4.79
CA THR A 94 43.19 13.93 -4.36
C THR A 94 44.18 13.81 -5.52
N GLN A 95 43.71 13.49 -6.72
CA GLN A 95 44.51 13.42 -7.93
C GLN A 95 45.08 14.76 -8.27
N GLU A 96 44.29 15.85 -8.30
CA GLU A 96 44.74 17.21 -8.57
C GLU A 96 45.84 17.65 -7.59
N ILE A 97 45.63 17.42 -6.29
CA ILE A 97 46.63 17.75 -5.25
C ILE A 97 47.92 16.94 -5.49
N THR A 98 47.82 15.66 -5.86
CA THR A 98 48.97 14.80 -6.10
C THR A 98 49.78 15.30 -7.31
N GLU A 99 49.10 15.71 -8.37
CA GLU A 99 49.72 16.29 -9.58
C GLU A 99 50.47 17.57 -9.27
N VAL A 100 49.85 18.50 -8.52
CA VAL A 100 50.47 19.76 -8.11
C VAL A 100 51.71 19.52 -7.24
N ILE A 101 51.61 18.59 -6.26
CA ILE A 101 52.78 18.26 -5.39
C ILE A 101 53.92 17.61 -6.20
N SER A 102 53.57 16.71 -7.13
CA SER A 102 54.55 16.07 -7.99
C SER A 102 55.26 17.07 -8.91
N GLY A 103 54.52 17.99 -9.49
CA GLY A 103 55.06 19.08 -10.29
C GLY A 103 56.01 20.00 -9.49
N ALA A 104 55.60 20.37 -8.28
CA ALA A 104 56.45 21.18 -7.39
C ALA A 104 57.73 20.48 -6.97
N LYS A 105 57.70 19.17 -6.68
CA LYS A 105 58.89 18.38 -6.37
C LYS A 105 59.82 18.25 -7.58
N ALA A 106 59.29 18.09 -8.78
CA ALA A 106 60.07 18.03 -10.00
C ALA A 106 60.79 19.35 -10.29
N GLN A 107 60.14 20.50 -10.07
CA GLN A 107 60.77 21.82 -10.20
C GLN A 107 61.88 22.06 -9.18
N LYS A 108 61.71 21.66 -7.92
CA LYS A 108 62.75 21.76 -6.90
C LYS A 108 63.99 20.94 -7.25
N LYS A 109 63.82 19.74 -7.79
CA LYS A 109 64.95 18.89 -8.24
C LYS A 109 65.68 19.52 -9.43
N LYS A 110 65.02 20.22 -10.34
CA LYS A 110 65.67 20.92 -11.46
C LYS A 110 66.47 22.16 -11.01
N LYS A 111 66.06 22.87 -9.95
CA LYS A 111 66.77 24.03 -9.39
C LYS A 111 67.95 23.65 -8.49
N ALA A 112 68.01 22.39 -8.03
CA ALA A 112 69.09 21.89 -7.17
C ALA A 112 70.26 21.23 -7.96
N LYS A 113 70.19 21.20 -9.29
CA LYS A 113 71.20 20.76 -10.22
C LYS A 113 71.69 21.96 -11.05
#